data_f811901bcc4da5380c9779c0f5dcd10c
#
_entry.id   f811901bcc4da5380c9779c0f5dcd10c
#
_cell.length_a   1.000
_cell.length_b   1.000
_cell.length_c   1.000
_cell.angle_alpha   90.00
_cell.angle_beta   90.00
_cell.angle_gamma   90.00
#
_symmetry.space_group_name_H-M   'P 1'
#
loop_
_entity.id
_entity.type
_entity.pdbx_description
1 polymer ?
#
loop_
_entity_poly.entity_id
_entity_poly.type
_entity_poly.pdbx_seq_one_letter_code
_entity_poly.pdbx_strand_id
1 'polypeptide(L)'
;MKKNTNKILPMIGLWLLAVFSCLAGAAPPAASQFTQWTDSRSAALLSRAPAQGRLLKTDIVPLRHLLLTAREAVVISVPLPDGSLADFRLTPSRVTAPGLLEKYPGIRTFSGYQLDNPENRGRFDISPRGFYGMFRYGAETVYIDRRAEDDNLYVSYSYKNRPMPSRALMPRLSPKKEPQELSEQLARVSSENQVQQAQTRMRTYRLAISATGEYTQYHGGTKELALAALVTLVNRLNVVYQRDLAINLELVAGNDAIIYTDAATDPFANDSFDGGLNT
;
A
#
# COMPACT_ATOMS: atom_id res chain seq x y z
N MET A 1 67.34 -67.94 27.94
CA MET A 1 66.53 -66.85 28.46
C MET A 1 66.33 -65.79 27.35
N LYS A 2 65.21 -65.80 26.70
CA LYS A 2 64.89 -64.84 25.57
C LYS A 2 64.08 -63.66 26.11
N LYS A 3 64.60 -62.45 25.98
CA LYS A 3 63.88 -61.24 26.25
C LYS A 3 63.14 -60.81 25.00
N ASN A 4 61.83 -60.77 25.11
CA ASN A 4 60.93 -60.21 24.07
C ASN A 4 60.74 -58.72 24.35
N THR A 5 61.16 -57.88 23.39
CA THR A 5 60.91 -56.45 23.39
C THR A 5 59.80 -56.12 22.41
N ASN A 6 58.58 -55.85 22.92
CA ASN A 6 57.46 -55.35 22.14
C ASN A 6 57.72 -53.86 21.81
N LYS A 7 57.82 -53.54 20.56
CA LYS A 7 57.79 -52.15 20.03
C LYS A 7 56.32 -51.75 19.80
N ILE A 8 55.85 -50.80 20.56
CA ILE A 8 54.54 -50.14 20.35
C ILE A 8 54.77 -48.99 19.36
N LEU A 9 54.13 -49.08 18.20
CA LEU A 9 54.08 -48.03 17.18
C LEU A 9 52.92 -47.12 17.51
N PRO A 10 53.06 -45.76 17.55
CA PRO A 10 51.93 -44.88 17.72
C PRO A 10 51.25 -44.69 16.36
N MET A 11 49.98 -45.06 16.25
CA MET A 11 49.08 -44.68 15.17
C MET A 11 48.73 -43.17 15.28
N ILE A 12 49.33 -42.40 14.41
CA ILE A 12 48.92 -41.00 14.21
C ILE A 12 47.65 -41.01 13.33
N GLY A 13 46.50 -40.88 14.00
CA GLY A 13 45.20 -40.70 13.32
C GLY A 13 45.09 -39.31 12.69
N LEU A 14 45.16 -39.26 11.37
CA LEU A 14 44.93 -38.03 10.57
C LEU A 14 43.41 -37.75 10.54
N TRP A 15 42.93 -36.80 11.36
CA TRP A 15 41.59 -36.29 11.26
C TRP A 15 41.51 -35.29 10.12
N LEU A 16 40.99 -35.73 8.98
CA LEU A 16 40.54 -34.84 7.90
C LEU A 16 39.25 -34.16 8.30
N LEU A 17 39.35 -32.91 8.77
CA LEU A 17 38.22 -32.02 8.93
C LEU A 17 37.72 -31.62 7.55
N ALA A 18 36.70 -32.29 7.03
CA ALA A 18 35.96 -31.85 5.86
C ALA A 18 35.10 -30.64 6.26
N VAL A 19 35.59 -29.43 6.00
CA VAL A 19 34.82 -28.21 6.06
C VAL A 19 33.83 -28.23 4.90
N PHE A 20 32.61 -28.70 5.16
CA PHE A 20 31.51 -28.57 4.23
C PHE A 20 31.08 -27.10 4.26
N SER A 21 31.62 -26.26 3.40
CA SER A 21 31.12 -24.94 3.12
C SER A 21 29.74 -25.09 2.50
N CYS A 22 28.70 -24.97 3.34
CA CYS A 22 27.32 -24.83 2.89
C CYS A 22 27.23 -23.49 2.15
N LEU A 23 27.46 -23.50 0.84
CA LEU A 23 26.99 -22.43 -0.05
C LEU A 23 25.45 -22.45 0.07
N ALA A 24 24.91 -21.60 0.95
CA ALA A 24 23.49 -21.28 0.94
C ALA A 24 23.21 -20.60 -0.41
N GLY A 25 22.92 -21.40 -1.44
CA GLY A 25 22.40 -20.91 -2.69
C GLY A 25 21.14 -20.11 -2.37
N ALA A 26 21.11 -18.83 -2.73
CA ALA A 26 19.89 -18.04 -2.65
C ALA A 26 18.78 -18.84 -3.36
N ALA A 27 17.68 -19.08 -2.64
CA ALA A 27 16.53 -19.73 -3.26
C ALA A 27 16.13 -18.91 -4.50
N PRO A 28 15.80 -19.56 -5.63
CA PRO A 28 15.35 -18.84 -6.81
C PRO A 28 14.20 -17.91 -6.43
N PRO A 29 14.11 -16.71 -7.03
CA PRO A 29 13.02 -15.79 -6.75
C PRO A 29 11.69 -16.51 -6.98
N ALA A 30 10.76 -16.38 -6.04
CA ALA A 30 9.46 -17.03 -6.14
C ALA A 30 8.77 -16.53 -7.42
N ALA A 31 8.35 -17.46 -8.28
CA ALA A 31 7.62 -17.12 -9.51
C ALA A 31 6.32 -16.36 -9.16
N SER A 32 5.95 -15.40 -10.02
CA SER A 32 4.69 -14.66 -9.86
C SER A 32 3.49 -15.60 -9.92
N GLN A 33 2.59 -15.49 -8.95
CA GLN A 33 1.36 -16.27 -8.86
C GLN A 33 0.19 -15.64 -9.64
N PHE A 34 0.36 -14.39 -10.10
CA PHE A 34 -0.61 -13.70 -10.93
C PHE A 34 0.09 -12.76 -11.93
N THR A 35 -0.20 -12.94 -13.22
CA THR A 35 0.40 -12.18 -14.34
C THR A 35 -0.61 -11.75 -15.40
N GLN A 36 -1.92 -11.92 -15.15
CA GLN A 36 -2.98 -11.84 -16.17
C GLN A 36 -3.42 -10.40 -16.45
N TRP A 37 -2.51 -9.56 -16.91
CA TRP A 37 -2.82 -8.21 -17.37
C TRP A 37 -2.69 -8.12 -18.89
N THR A 38 -3.73 -7.63 -19.56
CA THR A 38 -3.75 -7.44 -21.00
C THR A 38 -4.02 -5.98 -21.34
N ASP A 39 -3.30 -5.43 -22.32
CA ASP A 39 -3.52 -4.06 -22.75
C ASP A 39 -4.89 -3.90 -23.42
N SER A 40 -5.62 -2.88 -23.01
CA SER A 40 -6.90 -2.50 -23.62
C SER A 40 -6.69 -1.32 -24.56
N ARG A 41 -7.12 -1.48 -25.83
CA ARG A 41 -7.00 -0.46 -26.88
C ARG A 41 -8.33 0.23 -27.20
N SER A 42 -9.29 0.23 -26.30
CA SER A 42 -10.57 0.90 -26.51
C SER A 42 -10.39 2.43 -26.61
N ALA A 43 -10.54 2.98 -27.81
CA ALA A 43 -10.39 4.42 -28.06
C ALA A 43 -11.37 5.27 -27.22
N ALA A 44 -12.60 4.78 -26.99
CA ALA A 44 -13.61 5.45 -26.17
C ALA A 44 -13.21 5.55 -24.68
N LEU A 45 -12.41 4.60 -24.19
CA LEU A 45 -11.93 4.57 -22.80
C LEU A 45 -10.60 5.31 -22.64
N LEU A 46 -9.77 5.34 -23.68
CA LEU A 46 -8.51 6.07 -23.69
C LEU A 46 -8.72 7.59 -23.57
N SER A 47 -9.80 8.16 -24.12
CA SER A 47 -10.12 9.58 -24.00
C SER A 47 -10.45 10.01 -22.56
N ARG A 48 -10.79 9.08 -21.68
CA ARG A 48 -11.09 9.31 -20.26
C ARG A 48 -9.99 8.82 -19.31
N ALA A 49 -8.95 8.19 -19.84
CA ALA A 49 -7.79 7.78 -19.07
C ALA A 49 -6.87 8.98 -18.76
N PRO A 50 -6.02 8.94 -17.74
CA PRO A 50 -4.94 9.90 -17.58
C PRO A 50 -4.13 9.99 -18.87
N ALA A 51 -3.68 11.18 -19.25
CA ALA A 51 -3.07 11.48 -20.56
C ALA A 51 -1.88 10.57 -20.97
N GLN A 52 -1.28 9.85 -20.02
CA GLN A 52 -0.20 8.89 -20.24
C GLN A 52 -0.42 7.64 -19.36
N GLY A 53 -1.68 7.26 -19.13
CA GLY A 53 -2.01 6.05 -18.37
C GLY A 53 -2.12 4.85 -19.31
N ARG A 54 -1.61 3.69 -18.86
CA ARG A 54 -1.77 2.41 -19.52
C ARG A 54 -3.11 1.79 -19.11
N LEU A 55 -3.99 1.57 -20.08
CA LEU A 55 -5.29 0.94 -19.86
C LEU A 55 -5.17 -0.57 -20.02
N LEU A 56 -5.69 -1.31 -19.04
CA LEU A 56 -5.52 -2.75 -18.92
C LEU A 56 -6.84 -3.45 -18.64
N LYS A 57 -6.96 -4.66 -19.13
CA LYS A 57 -8.00 -5.62 -18.73
C LYS A 57 -7.38 -6.79 -17.98
N THR A 58 -8.10 -7.26 -16.96
CA THR A 58 -7.76 -8.50 -16.25
C THR A 58 -9.04 -9.16 -15.73
N ASP A 59 -9.07 -10.48 -15.67
CA ASP A 59 -10.05 -11.16 -14.82
C ASP A 59 -9.61 -10.99 -13.36
N ILE A 60 -10.38 -10.20 -12.61
CA ILE A 60 -10.06 -9.90 -11.21
C ILE A 60 -10.33 -11.08 -10.27
N VAL A 61 -11.13 -12.07 -10.67
CA VAL A 61 -11.56 -13.17 -9.79
C VAL A 61 -10.39 -14.00 -9.27
N PRO A 62 -9.43 -14.47 -10.10
CA PRO A 62 -8.25 -15.19 -9.61
C PRO A 62 -7.38 -14.36 -8.68
N LEU A 63 -7.14 -13.07 -8.99
CA LEU A 63 -6.37 -12.17 -8.15
C LEU A 63 -7.06 -11.94 -6.80
N ARG A 64 -8.37 -11.70 -6.82
CA ARG A 64 -9.17 -11.54 -5.61
C ARG A 64 -9.10 -12.79 -4.74
N HIS A 65 -9.28 -13.97 -5.30
CA HIS A 65 -9.18 -15.23 -4.57
C HIS A 65 -7.80 -15.39 -3.93
N LEU A 66 -6.73 -15.20 -4.71
CA LEU A 66 -5.36 -15.27 -4.23
C LEU A 66 -5.12 -14.33 -3.04
N LEU A 67 -5.50 -13.06 -3.17
CA LEU A 67 -5.24 -12.06 -2.14
C LEU A 67 -6.14 -12.24 -0.90
N LEU A 68 -7.41 -12.58 -1.05
CA LEU A 68 -8.31 -12.78 0.10
C LEU A 68 -7.95 -14.03 0.91
N THR A 69 -7.37 -15.06 0.27
CA THR A 69 -6.95 -16.30 0.96
C THR A 69 -5.51 -16.27 1.46
N ALA A 70 -4.71 -15.30 1.03
CA ALA A 70 -3.30 -15.20 1.39
C ALA A 70 -3.11 -15.08 2.92
N ARG A 71 -2.41 -16.03 3.52
CA ARG A 71 -1.98 -15.99 4.93
C ARG A 71 -0.53 -15.55 5.08
N GLU A 72 0.25 -15.80 4.05
CA GLU A 72 1.66 -15.46 3.92
C GLU A 72 1.89 -14.51 2.76
N ALA A 73 3.13 -14.17 2.50
CA ALA A 73 3.48 -13.33 1.37
C ALA A 73 3.21 -14.06 0.04
N VAL A 74 2.65 -13.34 -0.91
CA VAL A 74 2.40 -13.79 -2.29
C VAL A 74 3.19 -12.92 -3.27
N VAL A 75 3.50 -13.45 -4.44
CA VAL A 75 4.15 -12.69 -5.51
C VAL A 75 3.15 -12.49 -6.64
N ILE A 76 2.97 -11.23 -7.04
CA ILE A 76 2.15 -10.87 -8.21
C ILE A 76 2.93 -9.95 -9.15
N SER A 77 2.68 -10.09 -10.44
CA SER A 77 3.16 -9.10 -11.42
C SER A 77 2.16 -7.92 -11.46
N VAL A 78 2.67 -6.72 -11.33
CA VAL A 78 1.87 -5.48 -11.44
C VAL A 78 2.24 -4.73 -12.72
N PRO A 79 1.25 -4.12 -13.38
CA PRO A 79 1.49 -3.41 -14.63
C PRO A 79 2.12 -2.04 -14.39
N LEU A 80 3.15 -1.71 -15.15
CA LEU A 80 3.79 -0.42 -15.16
C LEU A 80 3.27 0.46 -16.31
N PRO A 81 3.35 1.80 -16.17
CA PRO A 81 2.89 2.72 -17.21
C PRO A 81 3.66 2.62 -18.52
N ASP A 82 4.91 2.14 -18.49
CA ASP A 82 5.81 2.00 -19.65
C ASP A 82 5.52 0.78 -20.54
N GLY A 83 4.55 -0.06 -20.14
CA GLY A 83 4.20 -1.27 -20.88
C GLY A 83 4.75 -2.56 -20.27
N SER A 84 5.70 -2.48 -19.36
CA SER A 84 6.29 -3.64 -18.69
C SER A 84 5.45 -4.13 -17.51
N LEU A 85 5.89 -5.22 -16.88
CA LEU A 85 5.38 -5.75 -15.62
C LEU A 85 6.52 -5.76 -14.60
N ALA A 86 6.21 -5.61 -13.34
CA ALA A 86 7.15 -5.75 -12.24
C ALA A 86 6.59 -6.73 -11.20
N ASP A 87 7.43 -7.65 -10.73
CA ASP A 87 7.05 -8.62 -9.71
C ASP A 87 7.21 -8.03 -8.32
N PHE A 88 6.11 -8.00 -7.58
CA PHE A 88 6.05 -7.53 -6.20
C PHE A 88 5.72 -8.67 -5.25
N ARG A 89 6.49 -8.76 -4.18
CA ARG A 89 6.17 -9.61 -3.03
C ARG A 89 5.27 -8.82 -2.09
N LEU A 90 4.02 -9.27 -1.96
CA LEU A 90 3.00 -8.67 -1.12
C LEU A 90 2.85 -9.45 0.19
N THR A 91 3.00 -8.76 1.31
CA THR A 91 2.79 -9.32 2.65
C THR A 91 1.51 -8.74 3.23
N PRO A 92 0.60 -9.56 3.77
CA PRO A 92 -0.59 -9.07 4.45
C PRO A 92 -0.25 -8.00 5.49
N SER A 93 -0.95 -6.88 5.46
CA SER A 93 -0.76 -5.76 6.37
C SER A 93 -2.09 -5.28 6.93
N ARG A 94 -2.06 -4.43 7.95
CA ARG A 94 -3.27 -3.87 8.55
C ARG A 94 -3.25 -2.36 8.48
N VAL A 95 -4.37 -1.78 8.05
CA VAL A 95 -4.67 -0.35 8.15
C VAL A 95 -5.93 -0.11 8.98
N THR A 96 -6.42 -1.16 9.64
CA THR A 96 -7.60 -1.12 10.51
C THR A 96 -7.30 -1.85 11.80
N ALA A 97 -7.91 -1.38 12.90
CA ALA A 97 -7.90 -2.09 14.16
C ALA A 97 -8.54 -3.49 14.03
N PRO A 98 -8.15 -4.45 14.87
CA PRO A 98 -8.79 -5.76 14.94
C PRO A 98 -10.31 -5.64 15.09
N GLY A 99 -11.07 -6.56 14.50
CA GLY A 99 -12.53 -6.61 14.56
C GLY A 99 -13.24 -5.86 13.44
N LEU A 100 -12.66 -4.80 12.85
CA LEU A 100 -13.34 -4.10 11.74
C LEU A 100 -13.37 -4.98 10.48
N LEU A 101 -12.25 -5.54 10.05
CA LEU A 101 -12.20 -6.39 8.85
C LEU A 101 -12.82 -7.78 9.06
N GLU A 102 -13.06 -8.20 10.30
CA GLU A 102 -13.83 -9.43 10.57
C GLU A 102 -15.28 -9.29 10.10
N LYS A 103 -15.84 -8.06 10.19
CA LYS A 103 -17.17 -7.75 9.65
C LYS A 103 -17.16 -7.62 8.12
N TYR A 104 -16.01 -7.31 7.52
CA TYR A 104 -15.86 -7.02 6.10
C TYR A 104 -14.72 -7.87 5.48
N PRO A 105 -14.89 -9.20 5.42
CA PRO A 105 -13.83 -10.14 5.00
C PRO A 105 -13.40 -9.97 3.53
N GLY A 106 -14.22 -9.26 2.73
CA GLY A 106 -13.90 -8.91 1.35
C GLY A 106 -12.84 -7.82 1.19
N ILE A 107 -12.35 -7.22 2.30
CA ILE A 107 -11.37 -6.13 2.27
C ILE A 107 -10.05 -6.61 2.87
N ARG A 108 -8.95 -6.52 2.12
CA ARG A 108 -7.60 -6.83 2.60
C ARG A 108 -6.56 -5.86 2.08
N THR A 109 -5.56 -5.60 2.90
CA THR A 109 -4.44 -4.71 2.56
C THR A 109 -3.11 -5.43 2.66
N PHE A 110 -2.14 -4.94 1.88
CA PHE A 110 -0.80 -5.51 1.76
C PHE A 110 0.25 -4.40 1.75
N SER A 111 1.38 -4.67 2.35
CA SER A 111 2.64 -3.97 2.06
C SER A 111 3.43 -4.79 1.06
N GLY A 112 4.15 -4.16 0.15
CA GLY A 112 4.91 -4.89 -0.85
C GLY A 112 6.19 -4.20 -1.25
N TYR A 113 7.08 -4.99 -1.85
CA TYR A 113 8.30 -4.51 -2.47
C TYR A 113 8.56 -5.29 -3.75
N GLN A 114 9.22 -4.64 -4.71
CA GLN A 114 9.63 -5.26 -5.97
C GLN A 114 10.76 -6.25 -5.72
N LEU A 115 10.69 -7.44 -6.33
CA LEU A 115 11.69 -8.50 -6.11
C LEU A 115 13.09 -8.08 -6.57
N ASP A 116 13.18 -7.46 -7.75
CA ASP A 116 14.47 -7.05 -8.35
C ASP A 116 15.03 -5.77 -7.72
N ASN A 117 14.19 -4.97 -7.06
CA ASN A 117 14.61 -3.75 -6.41
C ASN A 117 13.78 -3.49 -5.13
N PRO A 118 14.21 -3.99 -3.96
CA PRO A 118 13.48 -3.87 -2.70
C PRO A 118 13.27 -2.42 -2.19
N GLU A 119 13.95 -1.43 -2.77
CA GLU A 119 13.72 -0.01 -2.49
C GLU A 119 12.40 0.48 -3.11
N ASN A 120 11.91 -0.20 -4.16
CA ASN A 120 10.60 0.04 -4.74
C ASN A 120 9.54 -0.61 -3.86
N ARG A 121 8.96 0.17 -2.97
CA ARG A 121 7.97 -0.26 -1.97
C ARG A 121 6.62 0.37 -2.23
N GLY A 122 5.56 -0.30 -1.78
CA GLY A 122 4.21 0.22 -1.92
C GLY A 122 3.19 -0.45 -1.04
N ARG A 123 1.97 -0.02 -1.23
CA ARG A 123 0.78 -0.52 -0.59
C ARG A 123 -0.24 -0.94 -1.63
N PHE A 124 -0.89 -2.04 -1.34
CA PHE A 124 -1.88 -2.65 -2.22
C PHE A 124 -3.09 -3.05 -1.40
N ASP A 125 -4.24 -3.05 -2.02
CA ASP A 125 -5.46 -3.55 -1.40
C ASP A 125 -6.38 -4.21 -2.42
N ILE A 126 -7.16 -5.16 -1.92
CA ILE A 126 -8.24 -5.82 -2.63
C ILE A 126 -9.54 -5.66 -1.84
N SER A 127 -10.60 -5.36 -2.54
CA SER A 127 -11.92 -5.17 -1.93
C SER A 127 -13.03 -5.52 -2.94
N PRO A 128 -14.32 -5.46 -2.56
CA PRO A 128 -15.40 -5.53 -3.52
C PRO A 128 -15.31 -4.46 -4.63
N ARG A 129 -14.64 -3.33 -4.35
CA ARG A 129 -14.37 -2.28 -5.34
C ARG A 129 -13.29 -2.61 -6.36
N GLY A 130 -12.50 -3.68 -6.17
CA GLY A 130 -11.42 -4.11 -7.04
C GLY A 130 -10.06 -4.10 -6.35
N PHE A 131 -9.01 -4.18 -7.16
CA PHE A 131 -7.61 -4.11 -6.76
C PHE A 131 -7.09 -2.68 -6.91
N TYR A 132 -6.34 -2.21 -5.92
CA TYR A 132 -5.70 -0.89 -5.95
C TYR A 132 -4.24 -1.01 -5.52
N GLY A 133 -3.39 -0.19 -6.12
CA GLY A 133 -1.98 -0.13 -5.77
C GLY A 133 -1.46 1.30 -5.80
N MET A 134 -0.52 1.58 -4.89
CA MET A 134 0.32 2.78 -4.92
C MET A 134 1.72 2.36 -4.49
N PHE A 135 2.70 2.52 -5.36
CA PHE A 135 4.06 2.09 -5.09
C PHE A 135 5.09 2.99 -5.76
N ARG A 136 6.30 2.99 -5.19
CA ARG A 136 7.45 3.63 -5.81
C ARG A 136 8.01 2.72 -6.90
N TYR A 137 8.37 3.32 -8.03
CA TYR A 137 9.13 2.67 -9.09
C TYR A 137 10.20 3.64 -9.59
N GLY A 138 11.45 3.39 -9.19
CA GLY A 138 12.55 4.35 -9.39
C GLY A 138 12.28 5.67 -8.66
N ALA A 139 12.27 6.77 -9.40
CA ALA A 139 11.99 8.12 -8.88
C ALA A 139 10.49 8.47 -8.89
N GLU A 140 9.63 7.62 -9.45
CA GLU A 140 8.21 7.91 -9.64
C GLU A 140 7.34 7.16 -8.66
N THR A 141 6.15 7.70 -8.40
CA THR A 141 5.07 6.98 -7.72
C THR A 141 4.06 6.54 -8.78
N VAL A 142 3.81 5.24 -8.80
CA VAL A 142 2.87 4.59 -9.73
C VAL A 142 1.59 4.24 -8.99
N TYR A 143 0.47 4.40 -9.67
CA TYR A 143 -0.86 4.03 -9.22
C TYR A 143 -1.45 2.96 -10.12
N ILE A 144 -2.19 2.04 -9.53
CA ILE A 144 -3.09 1.11 -10.21
C ILE A 144 -4.48 1.35 -9.65
N ASP A 145 -5.40 1.73 -10.51
CA ASP A 145 -6.79 2.02 -10.17
C ASP A 145 -7.75 1.26 -11.06
N ARG A 146 -8.84 0.75 -10.47
CA ARG A 146 -9.97 0.24 -11.22
C ARG A 146 -10.75 1.40 -11.86
N ARG A 147 -11.22 1.17 -13.06
CA ARG A 147 -12.11 2.09 -13.77
C ARG A 147 -13.57 1.81 -13.41
N ALA A 148 -14.37 2.86 -13.28
CA ALA A 148 -15.78 2.73 -12.90
C ALA A 148 -16.64 2.04 -13.98
N GLU A 149 -16.21 2.09 -15.22
CA GLU A 149 -16.96 1.62 -16.38
C GLU A 149 -17.01 0.08 -16.49
N ASP A 150 -16.02 -0.63 -15.94
CA ASP A 150 -15.91 -2.08 -16.01
C ASP A 150 -15.10 -2.60 -14.82
N ASP A 151 -15.57 -3.63 -14.13
CA ASP A 151 -14.90 -4.24 -12.98
C ASP A 151 -13.54 -4.86 -13.32
N ASN A 152 -13.34 -5.24 -14.56
CA ASN A 152 -12.10 -5.83 -15.08
C ASN A 152 -11.21 -4.81 -15.79
N LEU A 153 -11.58 -3.52 -15.77
CA LEU A 153 -10.83 -2.45 -16.41
C LEU A 153 -10.01 -1.66 -15.39
N TYR A 154 -8.72 -1.55 -15.68
CA TYR A 154 -7.74 -0.91 -14.81
C TYR A 154 -6.93 0.12 -15.56
N VAL A 155 -6.33 1.06 -14.82
CA VAL A 155 -5.36 1.99 -15.34
C VAL A 155 -4.12 2.00 -14.46
N SER A 156 -2.94 1.90 -15.09
CA SER A 156 -1.65 2.12 -14.46
C SER A 156 -1.08 3.46 -14.93
N TYR A 157 -0.70 4.34 -14.01
CA TYR A 157 -0.21 5.68 -14.35
C TYR A 157 0.77 6.21 -13.29
N SER A 158 1.67 7.10 -13.69
CA SER A 158 2.54 7.80 -12.75
C SER A 158 1.83 8.99 -12.11
N TYR A 159 2.29 9.39 -10.92
CA TYR A 159 1.76 10.54 -10.18
C TYR A 159 1.68 11.83 -11.01
N LYS A 160 2.65 12.06 -11.90
CA LYS A 160 2.69 13.23 -12.79
C LYS A 160 1.51 13.29 -13.76
N ASN A 161 0.97 12.12 -14.10
CA ASN A 161 -0.10 11.93 -15.08
C ASN A 161 -1.47 11.67 -14.41
N ARG A 162 -1.56 11.91 -13.07
CA ARG A 162 -2.82 11.69 -12.36
C ARG A 162 -3.92 12.63 -12.90
N PRO A 163 -5.18 12.14 -12.93
CA PRO A 163 -6.30 13.02 -13.20
C PRO A 163 -6.34 14.15 -12.17
N MET A 164 -6.25 15.39 -12.60
CA MET A 164 -6.45 16.52 -11.70
C MET A 164 -7.95 16.64 -11.40
N PRO A 165 -8.36 16.72 -10.12
CA PRO A 165 -9.73 17.07 -9.80
C PRO A 165 -10.06 18.43 -10.44
N SER A 166 -11.28 18.57 -10.94
CA SER A 166 -11.71 19.87 -11.49
C SER A 166 -11.49 20.94 -10.44
N ARG A 167 -11.02 22.11 -10.86
CA ARG A 167 -10.71 23.25 -9.97
C ARG A 167 -11.89 23.66 -9.08
N ALA A 168 -13.12 23.29 -9.47
CA ALA A 168 -14.34 23.50 -8.69
C ALA A 168 -14.43 22.63 -7.43
N LEU A 169 -13.71 21.49 -7.38
CA LEU A 169 -13.70 20.59 -6.22
C LEU A 169 -12.49 20.80 -5.29
N MET A 170 -11.60 21.71 -5.63
CA MET A 170 -10.53 22.08 -4.70
C MET A 170 -11.07 23.09 -3.68
N PRO A 171 -10.97 22.76 -2.38
CA PRO A 171 -11.20 23.76 -1.35
C PRO A 171 -10.34 25.00 -1.68
N ARG A 172 -10.95 26.17 -1.79
CA ARG A 172 -10.20 27.42 -1.76
C ARG A 172 -9.65 27.58 -0.34
N LEU A 173 -8.49 27.00 -0.11
CA LEU A 173 -7.69 27.40 1.04
C LEU A 173 -7.35 28.86 0.79
N SER A 174 -8.12 29.76 1.40
CA SER A 174 -7.68 31.14 1.56
C SER A 174 -6.31 31.06 2.22
N PRO A 175 -5.26 31.68 1.66
CA PRO A 175 -3.97 31.74 2.34
C PRO A 175 -4.21 32.51 3.65
N LYS A 176 -4.46 31.77 4.76
CA LYS A 176 -4.21 32.33 6.07
C LYS A 176 -2.75 32.75 6.00
N LYS A 177 -2.47 34.04 6.16
CA LYS A 177 -1.11 34.52 6.41
C LYS A 177 -0.50 33.57 7.41
N GLU A 178 0.53 32.82 6.98
CA GLU A 178 1.31 32.04 7.93
C GLU A 178 1.77 33.02 9.02
N PRO A 179 1.49 32.74 10.27
CA PRO A 179 2.05 33.55 11.35
C PRO A 179 3.58 33.46 11.19
N GLN A 180 4.24 34.59 11.02
CA GLN A 180 5.71 34.68 10.99
C GLN A 180 6.36 33.93 12.16
N GLU A 181 5.65 33.88 13.29
CA GLU A 181 6.01 33.08 14.49
C GLU A 181 6.19 31.59 14.22
N LEU A 182 5.39 30.97 13.32
CA LEU A 182 5.51 29.52 13.05
C LEU A 182 6.77 29.21 12.24
N SER A 183 7.12 30.08 11.27
CA SER A 183 8.35 29.92 10.49
C SER A 183 9.60 30.15 11.34
N GLU A 184 9.57 31.09 12.30
CA GLU A 184 10.65 31.33 13.25
C GLU A 184 10.78 30.19 14.27
N GLN A 185 9.66 29.64 14.76
CA GLN A 185 9.66 28.45 15.63
C GLN A 185 10.22 27.21 14.91
N LEU A 186 9.83 26.98 13.65
CA LEU A 186 10.37 25.90 12.84
C LEU A 186 11.87 26.07 12.57
N ALA A 187 12.34 27.29 12.33
CA ALA A 187 13.75 27.60 12.15
C ALA A 187 14.57 27.37 13.45
N ARG A 188 14.02 27.71 14.62
CA ARG A 188 14.66 27.44 15.92
C ARG A 188 14.74 25.95 16.23
N VAL A 189 13.66 25.19 16.00
CA VAL A 189 13.64 23.73 16.19
C VAL A 189 14.63 23.05 15.25
N SER A 190 14.84 23.58 14.04
CA SER A 190 15.81 23.03 13.08
C SER A 190 17.27 23.29 13.48
N SER A 191 17.55 24.37 14.23
CA SER A 191 18.92 24.72 14.65
C SER A 191 19.35 24.05 15.97
N GLU A 192 18.41 23.65 16.82
CA GLU A 192 18.68 22.97 18.09
C GLU A 192 18.76 21.44 17.99
N ASN A 193 18.26 20.85 16.95
CA ASN A 193 18.39 19.43 16.69
C ASN A 193 19.76 19.10 16.06
N GLN A 194 20.81 19.09 16.88
CA GLN A 194 21.93 18.17 16.63
C GLN A 194 21.32 16.77 16.50
N VAL A 195 21.49 16.21 15.29
CA VAL A 195 21.00 14.89 14.92
C VAL A 195 21.62 13.86 15.88
N GLN A 196 21.01 13.67 17.05
CA GLN A 196 21.07 12.38 17.70
C GLN A 196 20.43 11.43 16.70
N GLN A 197 21.15 10.41 16.27
CA GLN A 197 20.63 9.25 15.55
C GLN A 197 19.61 8.55 16.47
N ALA A 198 18.46 9.19 16.66
CA ALA A 198 17.31 8.56 17.26
C ALA A 198 16.89 7.47 16.30
N GLN A 199 16.98 6.22 16.72
CA GLN A 199 16.37 5.12 15.99
C GLN A 199 14.93 5.52 15.74
N THR A 200 14.61 5.82 14.49
CA THR A 200 13.28 6.29 14.08
C THR A 200 12.29 5.15 14.32
N ARG A 201 11.60 5.21 15.47
CA ARG A 201 10.61 4.20 15.84
C ARG A 201 9.28 4.53 15.17
N MET A 202 8.73 3.59 14.39
CA MET A 202 7.38 3.70 13.84
C MET A 202 6.36 3.92 14.96
N ARG A 203 5.52 4.95 14.81
CA ARG A 203 4.40 5.25 15.72
C ARG A 203 3.09 4.99 15.02
N THR A 204 2.19 4.27 15.68
CA THR A 204 0.84 4.03 15.16
C THR A 204 -0.15 5.01 15.79
N TYR A 205 -0.88 5.74 14.94
CA TYR A 205 -1.97 6.61 15.35
C TYR A 205 -3.30 6.02 14.93
N ARG A 206 -4.24 6.04 15.87
CA ARG A 206 -5.62 5.66 15.60
C ARG A 206 -6.32 6.78 14.86
N LEU A 207 -7.07 6.44 13.82
CA LEU A 207 -7.75 7.35 12.93
C LEU A 207 -9.23 6.99 12.86
N ALA A 208 -10.11 7.95 13.02
CA ALA A 208 -11.53 7.84 12.75
C ALA A 208 -11.86 8.76 11.57
N ILE A 209 -12.51 8.23 10.54
CA ILE A 209 -12.93 8.99 9.36
C ILE A 209 -14.42 8.81 9.19
N SER A 210 -15.16 9.90 9.33
CA SER A 210 -16.58 9.93 8.99
C SER A 210 -16.76 10.03 7.47
N ALA A 211 -17.78 9.37 6.95
CA ALA A 211 -18.18 9.46 5.56
C ALA A 211 -19.63 9.92 5.46
N THR A 212 -19.88 10.99 4.68
CA THR A 212 -21.24 11.50 4.43
C THR A 212 -22.05 10.54 3.56
N GLY A 213 -23.35 10.74 3.50
CA GLY A 213 -24.23 9.97 2.62
C GLY A 213 -23.83 10.08 1.15
N GLU A 214 -23.44 11.28 0.69
CA GLU A 214 -22.96 11.51 -0.69
C GLU A 214 -21.69 10.77 -0.99
N TYR A 215 -20.72 10.79 -0.05
CA TYR A 215 -19.49 9.99 -0.20
C TYR A 215 -19.82 8.52 -0.37
N THR A 216 -20.72 8.01 0.46
CA THR A 216 -21.15 6.61 0.40
C THR A 216 -21.87 6.30 -0.91
N GLN A 217 -22.79 7.17 -1.36
CA GLN A 217 -23.47 7.01 -2.65
C GLN A 217 -22.48 7.04 -3.84
N TYR A 218 -21.52 7.96 -3.83
CA TYR A 218 -20.47 8.03 -4.84
C TYR A 218 -19.64 6.74 -4.92
N HIS A 219 -19.45 6.06 -3.80
CA HIS A 219 -18.68 4.83 -3.72
C HIS A 219 -19.50 3.55 -3.87
N GLY A 220 -20.79 3.64 -4.22
CA GLY A 220 -21.67 2.50 -4.51
C GLY A 220 -22.78 2.26 -3.50
N GLY A 221 -23.05 3.20 -2.60
CA GLY A 221 -24.26 3.27 -1.77
C GLY A 221 -24.29 2.37 -0.53
N THR A 222 -23.23 1.61 -0.26
CA THR A 222 -23.18 0.72 0.92
C THR A 222 -22.04 1.07 1.86
N LYS A 223 -22.21 0.80 3.16
CA LYS A 223 -21.15 0.98 4.16
C LYS A 223 -19.88 0.21 3.81
N GLU A 224 -20.01 -1.01 3.28
CA GLU A 224 -18.87 -1.84 2.89
C GLU A 224 -18.06 -1.17 1.77
N LEU A 225 -18.70 -0.68 0.72
CA LEU A 225 -18.05 -0.02 -0.39
C LEU A 225 -17.40 1.32 0.00
N ALA A 226 -18.08 2.10 0.85
CA ALA A 226 -17.50 3.32 1.41
C ALA A 226 -16.30 3.02 2.32
N LEU A 227 -16.41 2.02 3.20
CA LEU A 227 -15.30 1.58 4.04
C LEU A 227 -14.11 1.09 3.18
N ALA A 228 -14.37 0.33 2.12
CA ALA A 228 -13.33 -0.10 1.19
C ALA A 228 -12.59 1.10 0.57
N ALA A 229 -13.31 2.19 0.23
CA ALA A 229 -12.71 3.42 -0.26
C ALA A 229 -11.83 4.10 0.81
N LEU A 230 -12.31 4.19 2.05
CA LEU A 230 -11.54 4.73 3.18
C LEU A 230 -10.30 3.88 3.47
N VAL A 231 -10.40 2.55 3.41
CA VAL A 231 -9.26 1.64 3.57
C VAL A 231 -8.21 1.87 2.49
N THR A 232 -8.62 2.00 1.22
CA THR A 232 -7.70 2.35 0.12
C THR A 232 -7.02 3.70 0.38
N LEU A 233 -7.77 4.71 0.84
CA LEU A 233 -7.23 6.04 1.18
C LEU A 233 -6.16 5.93 2.26
N VAL A 234 -6.47 5.30 3.40
CA VAL A 234 -5.53 5.17 4.53
C VAL A 234 -4.32 4.31 4.15
N ASN A 235 -4.53 3.27 3.36
CA ASN A 235 -3.44 2.43 2.83
C ASN A 235 -2.46 3.26 1.99
N ARG A 236 -2.97 4.16 1.14
CA ARG A 236 -2.16 5.10 0.34
C ARG A 236 -1.47 6.18 1.18
N LEU A 237 -2.16 6.75 2.16
CA LEU A 237 -1.55 7.70 3.10
C LEU A 237 -0.36 7.06 3.81
N ASN A 238 -0.46 5.80 4.21
CA ASN A 238 0.63 5.07 4.85
C ASN A 238 1.87 4.86 3.96
N VAL A 239 1.77 4.95 2.63
CA VAL A 239 2.96 4.96 1.75
C VAL A 239 3.86 6.17 2.07
N VAL A 240 3.23 7.35 2.25
CA VAL A 240 3.93 8.61 2.49
C VAL A 240 4.29 8.75 3.97
N TYR A 241 3.33 8.57 4.87
CA TYR A 241 3.50 8.80 6.30
C TYR A 241 4.53 7.86 6.94
N GLN A 242 4.57 6.60 6.53
CA GLN A 242 5.57 5.66 7.04
C GLN A 242 6.97 5.99 6.54
N ARG A 243 7.09 6.41 5.27
CA ARG A 243 8.37 6.75 4.68
C ARG A 243 8.94 8.05 5.25
N ASP A 244 8.11 9.10 5.33
CA ASP A 244 8.58 10.45 5.58
C ASP A 244 8.53 10.83 7.07
N LEU A 245 7.61 10.23 7.84
CA LEU A 245 7.33 10.63 9.21
C LEU A 245 7.47 9.48 10.22
N ALA A 246 7.71 8.25 9.77
CA ALA A 246 7.65 7.04 10.60
C ALA A 246 6.31 6.91 11.36
N ILE A 247 5.21 7.29 10.71
CA ILE A 247 3.85 7.20 11.23
C ILE A 247 3.07 6.14 10.46
N ASN A 248 2.38 5.28 11.20
CA ASN A 248 1.38 4.36 10.68
C ASN A 248 -0.01 4.83 11.12
N LEU A 249 -0.94 4.98 10.18
CA LEU A 249 -2.33 5.31 10.45
C LEU A 249 -3.17 4.02 10.45
N GLU A 250 -4.03 3.88 11.46
CA GLU A 250 -4.90 2.72 11.62
C GLU A 250 -6.33 3.16 11.93
N LEU A 251 -7.29 2.76 11.08
CA LEU A 251 -8.71 3.02 11.31
C LEU A 251 -9.19 2.30 12.57
N VAL A 252 -9.96 3.01 13.39
CA VAL A 252 -10.54 2.43 14.62
C VAL A 252 -11.54 1.32 14.32
N ALA A 253 -11.71 0.37 15.25
CA ALA A 253 -12.57 -0.80 15.08
C ALA A 253 -14.04 -0.45 14.79
N GLY A 254 -14.54 0.67 15.33
CA GLY A 254 -15.90 1.13 15.13
C GLY A 254 -16.09 2.15 13.99
N ASN A 255 -15.12 2.28 13.08
CA ASN A 255 -15.19 3.28 12.01
C ASN A 255 -16.42 3.13 11.10
N ASP A 256 -16.97 1.93 10.98
CA ASP A 256 -18.18 1.65 10.21
C ASP A 256 -19.45 2.29 10.82
N ALA A 257 -19.44 2.65 12.10
CA ALA A 257 -20.54 3.33 12.76
C ALA A 257 -20.73 4.80 12.31
N ILE A 258 -19.65 5.43 11.85
CA ILE A 258 -19.64 6.82 11.38
C ILE A 258 -19.62 6.94 9.84
N ILE A 259 -19.99 5.87 9.15
CA ILE A 259 -20.25 5.87 7.71
C ILE A 259 -21.76 5.97 7.50
N TYR A 260 -22.19 7.11 6.98
CA TYR A 260 -23.61 7.40 6.70
C TYR A 260 -23.94 7.01 5.27
N THR A 261 -25.14 6.48 5.06
CA THR A 261 -25.58 5.99 3.73
C THR A 261 -26.62 6.89 3.08
N ASP A 262 -27.19 7.83 3.84
CA ASP A 262 -28.22 8.74 3.40
C ASP A 262 -27.81 10.18 3.68
N ALA A 263 -27.68 10.97 2.63
CA ALA A 263 -27.30 12.37 2.68
C ALA A 263 -28.37 13.28 3.31
N ALA A 264 -29.62 12.82 3.37
CA ALA A 264 -30.70 13.61 3.95
C ALA A 264 -30.74 13.51 5.48
N THR A 265 -30.12 12.48 6.05
CA THR A 265 -30.19 12.17 7.49
C THR A 265 -28.83 12.10 8.16
N ASP A 266 -27.75 12.28 7.42
CA ASP A 266 -26.42 12.34 8.02
C ASP A 266 -26.24 13.66 8.82
N PRO A 267 -25.30 13.72 9.77
CA PRO A 267 -25.11 14.89 10.62
C PRO A 267 -24.35 16.05 9.96
N PHE A 268 -24.11 16.00 8.65
CA PHE A 268 -23.33 17.00 7.92
C PHE A 268 -24.25 17.90 7.09
N ALA A 269 -24.02 19.21 7.15
CA ALA A 269 -24.72 20.14 6.28
C ALA A 269 -24.00 20.20 4.91
N ASN A 270 -24.79 20.13 3.83
CA ASN A 270 -24.29 20.20 2.44
C ASN A 270 -24.29 21.62 1.87
N ASP A 271 -24.67 22.58 2.69
CA ASP A 271 -24.76 24.00 2.36
C ASP A 271 -23.40 24.64 2.57
N SER A 272 -22.75 24.92 1.55
CA SER A 272 -21.58 25.79 1.45
C SER A 272 -20.49 25.64 2.54
N PHE A 273 -19.32 25.92 2.10
CA PHE A 273 -17.99 25.82 2.70
C PHE A 273 -17.81 26.42 4.11
N ASP A 274 -18.77 27.19 4.61
CA ASP A 274 -18.66 27.90 5.89
C ASP A 274 -19.45 27.27 7.05
N GLY A 275 -20.30 26.28 6.80
CA GLY A 275 -21.23 25.74 7.81
C GLY A 275 -21.03 24.27 8.16
N GLY A 276 -20.44 23.47 7.31
CA GLY A 276 -20.45 22.00 7.41
C GLY A 276 -19.71 21.37 8.60
N LEU A 277 -19.00 22.15 9.40
CA LEU A 277 -18.28 21.69 10.59
C LEU A 277 -18.72 22.35 11.90
N ASN A 278 -19.79 23.15 11.89
CA ASN A 278 -20.22 23.97 13.03
C ASN A 278 -21.45 23.46 13.76
N THR A 279 -21.74 22.16 13.71
CA THR A 279 -22.82 21.55 14.53
C THR A 279 -22.25 20.68 15.63
#